data_78f03d2eeef66b38b94457f2237026c6
#
_entry.id   78f03d2eeef66b38b94457f2237026c6
#
_cell.length_a   1.000
_cell.length_b   1.000
_cell.length_c   1.000
_cell.angle_alpha   90.00
_cell.angle_beta   90.00
_cell.angle_gamma   90.00
#
_symmetry.space_group_name_H-M   'P 1'
#
loop_
_entity.id
_entity.type
_entity.pdbx_description
1 polymer ?
#
loop_
_entity_poly.entity_id
_entity_poly.type
_entity_poly.pdbx_seq_one_letter_code
_entity_poly.pdbx_strand_id
1 'polypeptide(L)'
;MIYLDNAATTLRKPPQVIDAVVAAMGSFGNSARGTHEEALAASRVIYDTRCKLAALFGCKRPDHVAFTCNSTEALNIAIHGCIHAGEHVISTDLEHNSVLRPLYRLERENNVTVSYTHLRA
;
A
#
# COMPACT_ATOMS: atom_id res chain seq x y z
N MET A 1 -27.91 4.23 10.11
CA MET A 1 -26.89 3.26 10.55
C MET A 1 -25.57 4.02 10.76
N ILE A 2 -24.96 3.89 11.90
CA ILE A 2 -23.60 4.42 12.18
C ILE A 2 -22.61 3.31 11.83
N TYR A 3 -21.66 3.58 10.91
CA TYR A 3 -20.64 2.65 10.48
C TYR A 3 -19.28 3.11 11.01
N LEU A 4 -18.66 2.32 11.87
CA LEU A 4 -17.41 2.65 12.56
C LEU A 4 -16.23 1.78 12.12
N ASP A 5 -16.38 1.00 11.04
CA ASP A 5 -15.36 0.06 10.55
C ASP A 5 -14.74 0.46 9.20
N ASN A 6 -14.64 1.76 8.94
CA ASN A 6 -14.02 2.29 7.71
C ASN A 6 -12.51 1.96 7.61
N ALA A 7 -11.86 1.65 8.74
CA ALA A 7 -10.47 1.21 8.74
C ALA A 7 -10.27 -0.15 8.06
N ALA A 8 -11.23 -1.06 8.22
CA ALA A 8 -11.22 -2.34 7.52
C ALA A 8 -11.61 -2.18 6.05
N THR A 9 -12.69 -1.46 5.78
CA THR A 9 -13.13 -1.11 4.42
C THR A 9 -14.08 0.08 4.43
N THR A 10 -13.95 0.96 3.46
CA THR A 10 -14.85 2.10 3.30
C THR A 10 -16.22 1.63 2.80
N LEU A 11 -17.28 1.81 3.61
CA LEU A 11 -18.63 1.41 3.22
C LEU A 11 -19.17 2.26 2.08
N ARG A 12 -19.07 3.59 2.22
CA ARG A 12 -19.56 4.54 1.22
C ARG A 12 -18.37 5.12 0.44
N LYS A 13 -18.21 4.68 -0.80
CA LYS A 13 -17.21 5.25 -1.70
C LYS A 13 -17.73 6.59 -2.25
N PRO A 14 -16.88 7.61 -2.40
CA PRO A 14 -17.25 8.83 -3.11
C PRO A 14 -17.76 8.49 -4.53
N PRO A 15 -18.80 9.17 -5.04
CA PRO A 15 -19.30 8.92 -6.40
C PRO A 15 -18.23 8.97 -7.46
N GLN A 16 -17.30 9.91 -7.36
CA GLN A 16 -16.18 10.08 -8.29
C GLN A 16 -15.30 8.82 -8.39
N VAL A 17 -15.15 8.06 -7.29
CA VAL A 17 -14.39 6.79 -7.29
C VAL A 17 -15.15 5.72 -8.07
N ILE A 18 -16.46 5.64 -7.85
CA ILE A 18 -17.34 4.67 -8.55
C ILE A 18 -17.32 4.97 -10.06
N ASP A 19 -17.52 6.23 -10.44
CA ASP A 19 -17.54 6.67 -11.83
C ASP A 19 -16.21 6.40 -12.53
N ALA A 20 -15.09 6.67 -11.87
CA ALA A 20 -13.76 6.41 -12.39
C ALA A 20 -13.51 4.90 -12.63
N VAL A 21 -13.96 4.04 -11.71
CA VAL A 21 -13.82 2.59 -11.85
C VAL A 21 -14.66 2.08 -13.03
N VAL A 22 -15.92 2.52 -13.14
CA VAL A 22 -16.81 2.15 -14.24
C VAL A 22 -16.23 2.59 -15.59
N ALA A 23 -15.75 3.83 -15.69
CA ALA A 23 -15.11 4.35 -16.89
C ALA A 23 -13.85 3.53 -17.27
N ALA A 24 -13.01 3.18 -16.29
CA ALA A 24 -11.80 2.39 -16.51
C ALA A 24 -12.13 0.98 -17.03
N MET A 25 -13.15 0.33 -16.47
CA MET A 25 -13.58 -1.01 -16.92
C MET A 25 -14.07 -1.02 -18.37
N GLY A 26 -14.62 0.08 -18.86
CA GLY A 26 -15.15 0.19 -20.22
C GLY A 26 -14.14 0.67 -21.28
N SER A 27 -12.96 1.18 -20.88
CA SER A 27 -12.09 1.92 -21.81
C SER A 27 -10.60 1.57 -21.76
N PHE A 28 -10.13 0.85 -20.72
CA PHE A 28 -8.70 0.61 -20.57
C PHE A 28 -8.26 -0.75 -21.10
N GLY A 29 -7.15 -0.74 -21.84
CA GLY A 29 -6.41 -1.91 -22.23
C GLY A 29 -5.30 -2.27 -21.20
N ASN A 30 -4.39 -3.14 -21.61
CA ASN A 30 -3.23 -3.54 -20.79
C ASN A 30 -2.22 -2.39 -20.72
N SER A 31 -2.03 -1.84 -19.53
CA SER A 31 -1.14 -0.69 -19.27
C SER A 31 0.37 -1.01 -19.43
N ALA A 32 0.76 -2.29 -19.47
CA ALA A 32 2.18 -2.66 -19.41
C ALA A 32 2.77 -3.07 -20.78
N ARG A 33 1.97 -3.48 -21.74
CA ARG A 33 2.46 -4.15 -22.97
C ARG A 33 1.84 -3.67 -24.26
N GLY A 34 0.92 -2.72 -24.24
CA GLY A 34 0.25 -2.19 -25.42
C GLY A 34 0.82 -0.87 -25.88
N THR A 35 0.87 -0.65 -27.20
CA THR A 35 1.21 0.64 -27.83
C THR A 35 0.00 1.33 -28.44
N HIS A 36 -1.18 0.71 -28.37
CA HIS A 36 -2.44 1.30 -28.82
C HIS A 36 -3.01 2.28 -27.79
N GLU A 37 -3.94 3.13 -28.22
CA GLU A 37 -4.41 4.28 -27.43
C GLU A 37 -5.00 3.89 -26.06
N GLU A 38 -5.75 2.79 -25.99
CA GLU A 38 -6.38 2.33 -24.74
C GLU A 38 -5.32 1.85 -23.72
N ALA A 39 -4.23 1.25 -24.18
CA ALA A 39 -3.12 0.85 -23.31
C ALA A 39 -2.32 2.08 -22.82
N LEU A 40 -2.11 3.05 -23.70
CA LEU A 40 -1.45 4.32 -23.34
C LEU A 40 -2.31 5.13 -22.36
N ALA A 41 -3.62 5.17 -22.56
CA ALA A 41 -4.56 5.83 -21.65
C ALA A 41 -4.48 5.20 -20.24
N ALA A 42 -4.50 3.88 -20.13
CA ALA A 42 -4.33 3.19 -18.86
C ALA A 42 -2.98 3.50 -18.19
N SER A 43 -1.89 3.52 -18.97
CA SER A 43 -0.54 3.85 -18.48
C SER A 43 -0.47 5.29 -17.95
N ARG A 44 -1.09 6.24 -18.62
CA ARG A 44 -1.16 7.65 -18.20
C ARG A 44 -1.88 7.77 -16.85
N VAL A 45 -3.03 7.11 -16.67
CA VAL A 45 -3.78 7.14 -15.39
C VAL A 45 -2.94 6.61 -14.23
N ILE A 46 -2.22 5.49 -14.44
CA ILE A 46 -1.31 4.94 -13.42
C ILE A 46 -0.20 5.93 -13.09
N TYR A 47 0.43 6.53 -14.09
CA TYR A 47 1.50 7.50 -13.89
C TYR A 47 1.00 8.77 -13.18
N ASP A 48 -0.14 9.33 -13.60
CA ASP A 48 -0.75 10.51 -12.96
C ASP A 48 -1.11 10.22 -11.49
N THR A 49 -1.57 9.01 -11.20
CA THR A 49 -1.85 8.59 -9.82
C THR A 49 -0.56 8.55 -8.98
N ARG A 50 0.54 8.02 -9.55
CA ARG A 50 1.85 8.07 -8.89
C ARG A 50 2.32 9.50 -8.62
N CYS A 51 2.15 10.41 -9.59
CA CYS A 51 2.49 11.82 -9.41
C CYS A 51 1.69 12.46 -8.27
N LYS A 52 0.38 12.21 -8.21
CA LYS A 52 -0.49 12.74 -7.15
C LYS A 52 -0.13 12.19 -5.78
N LEU A 53 0.13 10.89 -5.67
CA LEU A 53 0.55 10.26 -4.41
C LEU A 53 1.94 10.74 -3.99
N ALA A 54 2.89 10.83 -4.90
CA ALA A 54 4.21 11.38 -4.63
C ALA A 54 4.11 12.81 -4.08
N ALA A 55 3.30 13.67 -4.72
CA ALA A 55 3.06 15.03 -4.24
C ALA A 55 2.41 15.05 -2.85
N LEU A 56 1.40 14.19 -2.60
CA LEU A 56 0.73 14.08 -1.31
C LEU A 56 1.69 13.73 -0.17
N PHE A 57 2.65 12.84 -0.43
CA PHE A 57 3.65 12.40 0.55
C PHE A 57 4.96 13.20 0.51
N GLY A 58 5.01 14.30 -0.22
CA GLY A 58 6.21 15.14 -0.32
C GLY A 58 7.39 14.49 -1.06
N CYS A 59 7.15 13.41 -1.81
CA CYS A 59 8.15 12.76 -2.63
C CYS A 59 8.26 13.43 -3.99
N LYS A 60 9.48 13.74 -4.44
CA LYS A 60 9.71 14.36 -5.75
C LYS A 60 9.78 13.36 -6.92
N ARG A 61 9.70 12.07 -6.60
CA ARG A 61 9.92 10.98 -7.57
C ARG A 61 8.70 10.07 -7.66
N PRO A 62 7.86 10.21 -8.70
CA PRO A 62 6.70 9.33 -8.91
C PRO A 62 7.07 7.85 -9.10
N ASP A 63 8.26 7.55 -9.60
CA ASP A 63 8.79 6.21 -9.76
C ASP A 63 9.09 5.49 -8.43
N HIS A 64 9.15 6.22 -7.31
CA HIS A 64 9.22 5.65 -5.97
C HIS A 64 7.86 5.21 -5.41
N VAL A 65 6.78 5.46 -6.12
CA VAL A 65 5.44 4.97 -5.75
C VAL A 65 5.20 3.64 -6.44
N ALA A 66 5.16 2.55 -5.69
CA ALA A 66 4.82 1.22 -6.17
C ALA A 66 3.39 0.84 -5.77
N PHE A 67 2.63 0.25 -6.69
CA PHE A 67 1.32 -0.32 -6.38
C PHE A 67 1.45 -1.80 -6.08
N THR A 68 0.65 -2.27 -5.12
CA THR A 68 0.53 -3.66 -4.71
C THR A 68 -0.94 -4.09 -4.73
N CYS A 69 -1.21 -5.38 -4.62
CA CYS A 69 -2.59 -5.87 -4.63
C CYS A 69 -3.39 -5.43 -3.38
N ASN A 70 -2.70 -5.23 -2.27
CA ASN A 70 -3.31 -4.81 -1.00
C ASN A 70 -2.25 -4.28 -0.02
N SER A 71 -2.72 -3.71 1.10
CA SER A 71 -1.83 -3.15 2.13
C SER A 71 -0.99 -4.23 2.84
N THR A 72 -1.48 -5.48 2.95
CA THR A 72 -0.70 -6.58 3.52
C THR A 72 0.56 -6.86 2.68
N GLU A 73 0.43 -6.93 1.37
CA GLU A 73 1.57 -7.11 0.46
C GLU A 73 2.53 -5.93 0.54
N ALA A 74 2.01 -4.70 0.52
CA ALA A 74 2.83 -3.49 0.63
C ALA A 74 3.67 -3.48 1.92
N LEU A 75 3.04 -3.78 3.07
CA LEU A 75 3.72 -3.85 4.37
C LEU A 75 4.77 -4.97 4.41
N ASN A 76 4.46 -6.14 3.87
CA ASN A 76 5.43 -7.24 3.83
C ASN A 76 6.63 -6.90 2.95
N ILE A 77 6.42 -6.30 1.77
CA ILE A 77 7.52 -5.84 0.90
C ILE A 77 8.38 -4.81 1.63
N ALA A 78 7.76 -3.83 2.28
CA ALA A 78 8.48 -2.78 3.01
C ALA A 78 9.28 -3.36 4.20
N ILE A 79 8.65 -4.18 5.03
CA ILE A 79 9.28 -4.77 6.22
C ILE A 79 10.46 -5.65 5.83
N HIS A 80 10.26 -6.59 4.90
CA HIS A 80 11.35 -7.48 4.45
C HIS A 80 12.41 -6.78 3.61
N GLY A 81 12.06 -5.69 2.91
CA GLY A 81 13.01 -4.94 2.08
C GLY A 81 13.84 -3.92 2.84
N CYS A 82 13.36 -3.44 4.00
CA CYS A 82 14.04 -2.38 4.77
C CYS A 82 14.74 -2.87 6.03
N ILE A 83 14.36 -4.04 6.57
CA ILE A 83 14.90 -4.56 7.83
C ILE A 83 15.92 -5.66 7.54
N HIS A 84 17.15 -5.49 8.06
CA HIS A 84 18.25 -6.41 7.86
C HIS A 84 18.59 -7.18 9.14
N ALA A 85 19.33 -8.26 8.97
CA ALA A 85 19.75 -9.11 10.10
C ALA A 85 20.55 -8.31 11.14
N GLY A 86 20.22 -8.50 12.41
CA GLY A 86 20.86 -7.84 13.55
C GLY A 86 20.34 -6.43 13.85
N GLU A 87 19.38 -5.91 13.09
CA GLU A 87 18.76 -4.61 13.37
C GLU A 87 17.72 -4.68 14.48
N HIS A 88 17.38 -3.51 15.01
CA HIS A 88 16.36 -3.34 16.04
C HIS A 88 15.18 -2.53 15.50
N VAL A 89 13.98 -3.06 15.68
CA VAL A 89 12.71 -2.44 15.23
C VAL A 89 11.88 -2.05 16.44
N ILE A 90 11.22 -0.90 16.36
CA ILE A 90 10.20 -0.49 17.33
C ILE A 90 8.83 -0.59 16.67
N SER A 91 7.92 -1.30 17.30
CA SER A 91 6.54 -1.48 16.84
C SER A 91 5.56 -1.33 18.01
N THR A 92 4.27 -1.44 17.74
CA THR A 92 3.25 -1.55 18.79
C THR A 92 2.66 -2.96 18.81
N ASP A 93 2.16 -3.40 19.95
CA ASP A 93 1.45 -4.67 20.09
C ASP A 93 0.01 -4.60 19.56
N LEU A 94 -0.47 -3.39 19.22
CA LEU A 94 -1.78 -3.13 18.63
C LEU A 94 -1.78 -3.16 17.09
N GLU A 95 -0.64 -3.48 16.48
CA GLU A 95 -0.53 -3.57 15.03
C GLU A 95 -1.37 -4.71 14.44
N HIS A 96 -1.79 -4.50 13.19
CA HIS A 96 -2.45 -5.55 12.44
C HIS A 96 -1.48 -6.72 12.13
N ASN A 97 -2.01 -7.92 11.96
CA ASN A 97 -1.25 -9.12 11.61
C ASN A 97 -0.35 -8.98 10.36
N SER A 98 -0.67 -8.07 9.44
CA SER A 98 0.19 -7.76 8.29
C SER A 98 1.52 -7.11 8.67
N VAL A 99 1.63 -6.55 9.88
CA VAL A 99 2.87 -6.03 10.47
C VAL A 99 3.47 -7.02 11.45
N LEU A 100 2.67 -7.56 12.38
CA LEU A 100 3.18 -8.43 13.45
C LEU A 100 3.78 -9.73 12.91
N ARG A 101 3.10 -10.40 11.96
CA ARG A 101 3.58 -11.68 11.42
C ARG A 101 4.95 -11.60 10.74
N PRO A 102 5.23 -10.64 9.83
CA PRO A 102 6.56 -10.48 9.26
C PRO A 102 7.60 -10.12 10.32
N LEU A 103 7.28 -9.31 11.33
CA LEU A 103 8.21 -9.00 12.42
C LEU A 103 8.55 -10.24 13.25
N TYR A 104 7.58 -11.04 13.68
CA TYR A 104 7.81 -12.31 14.37
C TYR A 104 8.65 -13.29 13.55
N ARG A 105 8.50 -13.27 12.23
CA ARG A 105 9.33 -14.07 11.35
C ARG A 105 10.78 -13.58 11.33
N LEU A 106 11.00 -12.29 11.21
CA LEU A 106 12.34 -11.70 11.23
C LEU A 106 13.08 -11.92 12.56
N GLU A 107 12.36 -11.86 13.69
CA GLU A 107 12.93 -12.21 14.99
C GLU A 107 13.45 -13.65 15.04
N ARG A 108 12.68 -14.60 14.48
CA ARG A 108 13.04 -16.04 14.53
C ARG A 108 14.11 -16.43 13.53
N GLU A 109 14.09 -15.84 12.33
CA GLU A 109 14.90 -16.30 11.20
C GLU A 109 16.11 -15.42 10.91
N ASN A 110 16.05 -14.14 11.27
CA ASN A 110 17.04 -13.12 10.82
C ASN A 110 17.78 -12.43 11.99
N ASN A 111 17.63 -12.88 13.22
CA ASN A 111 18.26 -12.26 14.39
C ASN A 111 17.94 -10.75 14.51
N VAL A 112 16.72 -10.36 14.15
CA VAL A 112 16.18 -9.02 14.36
C VAL A 112 15.61 -8.96 15.78
N THR A 113 15.80 -7.85 16.47
CA THR A 113 15.16 -7.58 17.77
C THR A 113 14.00 -6.63 17.59
N VAL A 114 12.86 -6.89 18.24
CA VAL A 114 11.70 -6.01 18.17
C VAL A 114 11.27 -5.57 19.57
N SER A 115 11.12 -4.26 19.76
CA SER A 115 10.49 -3.69 20.96
C SER A 115 9.03 -3.37 20.66
N TYR A 116 8.13 -4.08 21.32
CA TYR A 116 6.69 -3.82 21.23
C TYR A 116 6.28 -2.87 22.34
N THR A 117 5.72 -1.73 21.96
CA THR A 117 5.17 -0.75 22.88
C THR A 117 3.66 -0.93 22.99
N HIS A 118 3.10 -0.69 24.19
CA HIS A 118 1.67 -0.73 24.44
C HIS A 118 1.17 0.65 24.90
N LEU A 119 -0.11 0.93 24.64
CA LEU A 119 -0.73 2.12 25.16
C LEU A 119 -0.84 2.01 26.68
N ARG A 120 -0.25 2.96 27.38
CA ARG A 120 -0.40 3.06 28.84
C ARG A 120 -1.69 3.83 29.14
N ALA A 121 -2.62 3.15 29.80
CA ALA A 121 -3.84 3.81 30.31
C ALA A 121 -3.52 4.80 31.44
#